data_f29f0cade7aa17dfbd4584a890e79aeb
#
_entry.id   f29f0cade7aa17dfbd4584a890e79aeb
#
_cell.length_a   1.000
_cell.length_b   1.000
_cell.length_c   1.000
_cell.angle_alpha   90.00
_cell.angle_beta   90.00
_cell.angle_gamma   90.00
#
_symmetry.space_group_name_H-M   'P 1'
#
loop_
_entity.id
_entity.type
_entity.pdbx_description
1 polymer ?
#
loop_
_entity_poly.entity_id
_entity_poly.type
_entity_poly.pdbx_seq_one_letter_code
_entity_poly.pdbx_strand_id
1 'polypeptide(L)'
;DSVKTEESVEGMQEAEHAHDHSKEVSTFEDHEVQDRSLSDWAGSWQSAYPFALDGTLDDAFAAMAEEGEMTADEYKTYYQNGYKTDITNIDIEGDHIEFTYEDGKKVGSDYKYIGYYIQNWSTGTKAAMYRFEAVDRTSGAPIYIEFNDHMIESAAPEHFLIRMSNESFDAIVDPENSW
;
A
#
# COMPACT_ATOMS: atom_id res chain seq x y z
N ASP A 1 -10.14 16.30 12.66
CA ASP A 1 -10.01 15.04 11.90
C ASP A 1 -8.88 15.21 10.90
N SER A 2 -7.68 14.81 11.30
CA SER A 2 -6.54 14.90 10.41
C SER A 2 -6.61 13.74 9.41
N VAL A 3 -6.96 14.05 8.17
CA VAL A 3 -6.82 13.12 7.06
C VAL A 3 -5.32 12.94 6.84
N LYS A 4 -4.85 11.74 7.10
CA LYS A 4 -3.47 11.40 6.77
C LYS A 4 -3.41 11.07 5.29
N THR A 5 -2.40 11.58 4.64
CA THR A 5 -2.16 11.28 3.23
C THR A 5 -1.36 9.97 3.15
N GLU A 6 -1.97 9.01 2.52
CA GLU A 6 -1.40 7.71 2.26
C GLU A 6 -0.60 7.75 0.96
N GLU A 7 0.15 6.76 0.67
CA GLU A 7 0.89 6.57 -0.60
C GLU A 7 1.70 7.78 -1.10
N SER A 8 1.14 9.00 -1.05
CA SER A 8 1.90 10.18 -1.50
C SER A 8 3.18 10.39 -0.70
N VAL A 9 3.11 10.12 0.61
CA VAL A 9 4.29 10.18 1.46
C VAL A 9 5.21 9.00 1.18
N GLU A 10 4.63 7.82 0.95
CA GLU A 10 5.40 6.64 0.58
C GLU A 10 6.10 6.84 -0.77
N GLY A 11 5.39 7.34 -1.76
CA GLY A 11 5.99 7.68 -3.05
C GLY A 11 7.13 8.68 -2.91
N MET A 12 6.93 9.71 -2.10
CA MET A 12 7.98 10.69 -1.83
C MET A 12 9.16 10.12 -1.06
N GLN A 13 8.90 9.26 -0.07
CA GLN A 13 9.97 8.62 0.69
C GLN A 13 10.72 7.62 -0.17
N GLU A 14 10.02 6.85 -0.99
CA GLU A 14 10.68 5.96 -1.95
C GLU A 14 11.54 6.74 -2.95
N ALA A 15 11.09 7.93 -3.34
CA ALA A 15 11.86 8.81 -4.20
C ALA A 15 13.15 9.30 -3.53
N GLU A 16 13.05 9.69 -2.27
CA GLU A 16 14.21 10.19 -1.51
C GLU A 16 15.16 9.07 -1.07
N HIS A 17 14.62 7.87 -0.85
CA HIS A 17 15.31 6.75 -0.24
C HIS A 17 15.21 5.45 -1.04
N ALA A 18 15.00 5.54 -2.37
CA ALA A 18 14.81 4.37 -3.23
C ALA A 18 15.91 3.29 -3.06
N HIS A 19 17.10 3.67 -2.61
CA HIS A 19 18.17 2.74 -2.27
C HIS A 19 18.12 2.18 -0.84
N ASP A 20 17.53 2.94 0.10
CA ASP A 20 17.53 2.55 1.51
C ASP A 20 16.38 1.60 1.84
N HIS A 21 15.18 1.83 1.30
CA HIS A 21 14.04 0.96 1.54
C HIS A 21 14.25 -0.45 0.99
N SER A 22 14.89 -0.59 -0.15
CA SER A 22 15.23 -1.90 -0.68
C SER A 22 16.22 -2.66 0.23
N LYS A 23 17.08 -1.95 0.95
CA LYS A 23 17.99 -2.53 1.93
C LYS A 23 17.32 -2.82 3.26
N GLU A 24 16.45 -1.94 3.72
CA GLU A 24 15.69 -2.14 4.96
C GLU A 24 14.74 -3.32 4.83
N VAL A 25 14.01 -3.38 3.73
CA VAL A 25 13.08 -4.48 3.44
C VAL A 25 13.81 -5.81 3.30
N SER A 26 15.06 -5.81 2.87
CA SER A 26 15.86 -7.03 2.71
C SER A 26 16.63 -7.44 3.96
N THR A 27 16.62 -6.64 5.02
CA THR A 27 17.44 -6.89 6.21
C THR A 27 16.77 -7.71 7.30
N PHE A 28 15.45 -7.90 7.25
CA PHE A 28 14.77 -8.71 8.26
C PHE A 28 14.83 -10.20 7.93
N GLU A 29 14.87 -11.02 8.97
CA GLU A 29 14.73 -12.46 8.85
C GLU A 29 13.25 -12.83 8.96
N ASP A 30 12.82 -13.88 8.27
CA ASP A 30 11.40 -14.26 8.23
C ASP A 30 10.81 -14.50 9.63
N HIS A 31 11.61 -15.03 10.58
CA HIS A 31 11.18 -15.28 11.94
C HIS A 31 10.97 -14.02 12.79
N GLU A 32 11.45 -12.86 12.32
CA GLU A 32 11.28 -11.58 13.00
C GLU A 32 9.91 -10.96 12.73
N VAL A 33 9.21 -11.40 11.68
CA VAL A 33 7.90 -10.87 11.31
C VAL A 33 6.86 -11.26 12.35
N GLN A 34 6.11 -10.28 12.84
CA GLN A 34 5.09 -10.48 13.88
C GLN A 34 3.69 -10.30 13.28
N ASP A 35 2.71 -10.99 13.89
CA ASP A 35 1.30 -10.72 13.59
C ASP A 35 0.93 -9.30 14.01
N ARG A 36 0.00 -8.70 13.25
CA ARG A 36 -0.44 -7.33 13.50
C ARG A 36 -1.96 -7.24 13.51
N SER A 37 -2.48 -6.25 14.19
CA SER A 37 -3.91 -5.96 14.25
C SER A 37 -4.27 -4.88 13.25
N LEU A 38 -5.49 -4.93 12.68
CA LEU A 38 -6.01 -3.87 11.81
C LEU A 38 -5.96 -2.50 12.49
N SER A 39 -6.02 -2.45 13.80
CA SER A 39 -5.92 -1.20 14.57
C SER A 39 -4.60 -0.46 14.36
N ASP A 40 -3.55 -1.12 13.88
CA ASP A 40 -2.29 -0.44 13.51
C ASP A 40 -2.53 0.58 12.40
N TRP A 41 -3.47 0.30 11.50
CA TRP A 41 -3.83 1.18 10.38
C TRP A 41 -5.08 2.04 10.64
N ALA A 42 -5.52 2.16 11.90
CA ALA A 42 -6.68 2.96 12.24
C ALA A 42 -6.50 4.43 11.83
N GLY A 43 -7.56 5.03 11.32
CA GLY A 43 -7.59 6.44 10.93
C GLY A 43 -8.30 6.67 9.61
N SER A 44 -8.25 7.91 9.16
CA SER A 44 -8.78 8.35 7.88
C SER A 44 -7.62 8.58 6.91
N TRP A 45 -7.66 7.92 5.77
CA TRP A 45 -6.56 7.89 4.80
C TRP A 45 -7.03 8.41 3.44
N GLN A 46 -6.13 9.08 2.75
CA GLN A 46 -6.35 9.61 1.40
C GLN A 46 -5.41 8.94 0.40
N SER A 47 -5.92 8.64 -0.79
CA SER A 47 -5.12 8.08 -1.88
C SER A 47 -4.06 9.07 -2.36
N ALA A 48 -2.90 8.56 -2.71
CA ALA A 48 -1.82 9.30 -3.36
C ALA A 48 -2.00 9.46 -4.87
N TYR A 49 -2.88 8.69 -5.48
CA TYR A 49 -3.03 8.68 -6.93
C TYR A 49 -3.25 10.07 -7.55
N PRO A 50 -4.15 10.92 -7.02
CA PRO A 50 -4.32 12.28 -7.56
C PRO A 50 -3.04 13.10 -7.56
N PHE A 51 -2.16 12.91 -6.59
CA PHE A 51 -0.89 13.64 -6.49
C PHE A 51 0.13 13.19 -7.53
N ALA A 52 0.07 11.92 -7.95
CA ALA A 52 0.87 11.41 -9.06
C ALA A 52 0.40 11.97 -10.41
N LEU A 53 -0.88 12.34 -10.51
CA LEU A 53 -1.47 12.90 -11.74
C LEU A 53 -1.28 14.41 -11.85
N ASP A 54 -1.35 15.15 -10.75
CA ASP A 54 -1.42 16.62 -10.74
C ASP A 54 -0.06 17.33 -10.72
N GLY A 55 1.02 16.59 -10.67
CA GLY A 55 2.38 17.13 -10.66
C GLY A 55 2.97 17.33 -9.26
N THR A 56 2.22 17.05 -8.19
CA THR A 56 2.71 17.21 -6.81
C THR A 56 3.95 16.35 -6.53
N LEU A 57 4.05 15.17 -7.13
CA LEU A 57 5.17 14.25 -6.96
C LEU A 57 6.27 14.38 -8.02
N ASP A 58 6.19 15.36 -8.91
CA ASP A 58 7.13 15.49 -10.03
C ASP A 58 8.58 15.70 -9.55
N ASP A 59 8.79 16.48 -8.51
CA ASP A 59 10.13 16.67 -7.94
C ASP A 59 10.70 15.36 -7.36
N ALA A 60 9.86 14.54 -6.78
CA ALA A 60 10.24 13.22 -6.28
C ALA A 60 10.67 12.30 -7.42
N PHE A 61 9.92 12.30 -8.53
CA PHE A 61 10.29 11.50 -9.71
C PHE A 61 11.58 12.00 -10.36
N ALA A 62 11.82 13.31 -10.37
CA ALA A 62 13.08 13.86 -10.85
C ALA A 62 14.27 13.42 -10.00
N ALA A 63 14.11 13.40 -8.67
CA ALA A 63 15.13 12.91 -7.75
C ALA A 63 15.43 11.42 -7.96
N MET A 64 14.40 10.60 -8.17
CA MET A 64 14.58 9.17 -8.50
C MET A 64 15.38 8.99 -9.80
N ALA A 65 15.12 9.82 -10.81
CA ALA A 65 15.78 9.73 -12.10
C ALA A 65 17.28 10.02 -12.02
N GLU A 66 17.71 10.86 -11.08
CA GLU A 66 19.13 11.16 -10.87
C GLU A 66 19.94 9.97 -10.38
N GLU A 67 19.30 9.09 -9.61
CA GLU A 67 19.96 7.95 -8.97
C GLU A 67 19.59 6.60 -9.58
N GLY A 68 18.50 6.53 -10.33
CA GLY A 68 17.93 5.31 -10.87
C GLY A 68 18.23 5.10 -12.35
N GLU A 69 17.67 4.04 -12.90
CA GLU A 69 17.87 3.61 -14.29
C GLU A 69 16.81 4.17 -15.26
N MET A 70 15.73 4.75 -14.74
CA MET A 70 14.63 5.30 -15.53
C MET A 70 14.67 6.83 -15.53
N THR A 71 14.03 7.43 -16.54
CA THR A 71 13.80 8.88 -16.57
C THR A 71 12.70 9.28 -15.57
N ALA A 72 12.60 10.58 -15.27
CA ALA A 72 11.52 11.09 -14.41
C ALA A 72 10.13 10.74 -14.97
N ASP A 73 9.94 10.85 -16.29
CA ASP A 73 8.66 10.50 -16.94
C ASP A 73 8.37 9.01 -16.86
N GLU A 74 9.37 8.16 -16.95
CA GLU A 74 9.22 6.71 -16.80
C GLU A 74 8.84 6.35 -15.36
N TYR A 75 9.48 6.96 -14.35
CA TYR A 75 9.08 6.78 -12.95
C TYR A 75 7.67 7.26 -12.70
N LYS A 76 7.30 8.44 -13.23
CA LYS A 76 5.94 8.97 -13.11
C LYS A 76 4.90 8.01 -13.67
N THR A 77 5.13 7.49 -14.85
CA THR A 77 4.23 6.50 -15.48
C THR A 77 4.13 5.23 -14.65
N TYR A 78 5.24 4.74 -14.15
CA TYR A 78 5.30 3.54 -13.31
C TYR A 78 4.45 3.71 -12.05
N TYR A 79 4.63 4.80 -11.31
CA TYR A 79 3.88 5.06 -10.09
C TYR A 79 2.41 5.42 -10.35
N GLN A 80 2.12 6.13 -11.44
CA GLN A 80 0.73 6.37 -11.85
C GLN A 80 -0.01 5.04 -12.11
N ASN A 81 0.62 4.10 -12.77
CA ASN A 81 0.03 2.78 -13.02
C ASN A 81 -0.13 1.99 -11.72
N GLY A 82 0.84 2.09 -10.82
CA GLY A 82 0.81 1.40 -9.56
C GLY A 82 -0.22 1.93 -8.57
N TYR A 83 -0.35 3.24 -8.48
CA TYR A 83 -1.29 3.90 -7.58
C TYR A 83 -2.70 4.02 -8.16
N LYS A 84 -2.91 3.63 -9.41
CA LYS A 84 -4.19 3.79 -10.09
C LYS A 84 -5.32 3.11 -9.33
N THR A 85 -6.28 3.90 -8.88
CA THR A 85 -7.44 3.45 -8.14
C THR A 85 -8.59 4.44 -8.30
N ASP A 86 -9.81 3.97 -8.19
CA ASP A 86 -11.01 4.80 -8.06
C ASP A 86 -11.40 5.04 -6.60
N ILE A 87 -10.66 4.45 -5.66
CA ILE A 87 -10.84 4.70 -4.23
C ILE A 87 -10.10 5.98 -3.86
N THR A 88 -10.83 6.93 -3.26
CA THR A 88 -10.27 8.22 -2.85
C THR A 88 -9.87 8.26 -1.39
N ASN A 89 -10.62 7.57 -0.54
CA ASN A 89 -10.45 7.58 0.91
C ASN A 89 -10.73 6.20 1.51
N ILE A 90 -10.03 5.91 2.59
CA ILE A 90 -10.21 4.71 3.39
C ILE A 90 -10.30 5.13 4.86
N ASP A 91 -11.38 4.73 5.54
CA ASP A 91 -11.57 4.98 6.96
C ASP A 91 -11.52 3.65 7.70
N ILE A 92 -10.61 3.52 8.66
CA ILE A 92 -10.39 2.30 9.42
C ILE A 92 -10.64 2.58 10.90
N GLU A 93 -11.59 1.87 11.48
CA GLU A 93 -11.94 1.96 12.89
C GLU A 93 -12.27 0.57 13.44
N GLY A 94 -11.53 0.12 14.45
CA GLY A 94 -11.68 -1.23 14.98
C GLY A 94 -11.39 -2.27 13.91
N ASP A 95 -12.34 -3.18 13.68
CA ASP A 95 -12.25 -4.20 12.64
C ASP A 95 -12.92 -3.77 11.33
N HIS A 96 -13.45 -2.55 11.26
CA HIS A 96 -14.23 -2.05 10.13
C HIS A 96 -13.41 -1.17 9.21
N ILE A 97 -13.54 -1.39 7.89
CA ILE A 97 -12.97 -0.53 6.85
C ILE A 97 -14.10 -0.02 5.96
N GLU A 98 -14.17 1.30 5.77
CA GLU A 98 -15.03 1.96 4.81
C GLU A 98 -14.20 2.52 3.67
N PHE A 99 -14.57 2.18 2.44
CA PHE A 99 -13.94 2.67 1.22
C PHE A 99 -14.86 3.71 0.57
N THR A 100 -14.30 4.87 0.21
CA THR A 100 -14.99 5.91 -0.53
C THR A 100 -14.42 5.97 -1.93
N TYR A 101 -15.29 5.90 -2.94
CA TYR A 101 -14.93 5.96 -4.35
C TYR A 101 -15.08 7.38 -4.90
N GLU A 102 -14.45 7.67 -6.04
CA GLU A 102 -14.45 9.00 -6.65
C GLU A 102 -15.84 9.50 -7.07
N ASP A 103 -16.80 8.60 -7.28
CA ASP A 103 -18.22 8.94 -7.52
C ASP A 103 -19.02 9.23 -6.24
N GLY A 104 -18.36 9.17 -5.09
CA GLY A 104 -18.98 9.38 -3.79
C GLY A 104 -19.60 8.13 -3.16
N LYS A 105 -19.58 6.99 -3.85
CA LYS A 105 -20.08 5.73 -3.33
C LYS A 105 -19.20 5.26 -2.17
N LYS A 106 -19.84 4.77 -1.12
CA LYS A 106 -19.17 4.20 0.05
C LYS A 106 -19.57 2.75 0.24
N VAL A 107 -18.61 1.90 0.48
CA VAL A 107 -18.82 0.50 0.83
C VAL A 107 -17.94 0.15 2.02
N GLY A 108 -18.37 -0.75 2.86
CA GLY A 108 -17.60 -1.14 4.03
C GLY A 108 -17.91 -2.54 4.50
N SER A 109 -16.98 -3.11 5.25
CA SER A 109 -17.12 -4.40 5.89
C SER A 109 -16.23 -4.47 7.11
N ASP A 110 -16.56 -5.36 8.02
CA ASP A 110 -15.60 -5.82 9.02
C ASP A 110 -14.61 -6.76 8.34
N TYR A 111 -13.38 -6.76 8.82
CA TYR A 111 -12.31 -7.56 8.26
C TYR A 111 -11.69 -8.46 9.33
N LYS A 112 -11.34 -9.66 8.92
CA LYS A 112 -10.68 -10.65 9.74
C LYS A 112 -9.23 -10.81 9.32
N TYR A 113 -8.32 -10.78 10.29
CA TYR A 113 -6.91 -11.04 10.05
C TYR A 113 -6.69 -12.51 9.67
N ILE A 114 -5.99 -12.72 8.55
CA ILE A 114 -5.69 -14.07 8.04
C ILE A 114 -4.26 -14.48 8.35
N GLY A 115 -3.37 -13.54 8.54
CA GLY A 115 -1.95 -13.77 8.73
C GLY A 115 -1.13 -12.89 7.82
N TYR A 116 0.17 -13.04 7.84
CA TYR A 116 1.06 -12.35 6.94
C TYR A 116 1.61 -13.28 5.86
N TYR A 117 2.04 -12.68 4.76
CA TYR A 117 2.74 -13.34 3.67
C TYR A 117 4.04 -12.58 3.40
N ILE A 118 5.15 -13.29 3.29
CA ILE A 118 6.43 -12.67 2.97
C ILE A 118 6.63 -12.75 1.46
N GLN A 119 6.57 -11.60 0.80
CA GLN A 119 6.82 -11.47 -0.62
C GLN A 119 8.33 -11.39 -0.85
N ASN A 120 8.85 -12.28 -1.68
CA ASN A 120 10.25 -12.26 -2.13
C ASN A 120 10.29 -11.90 -3.61
N TRP A 121 11.08 -10.89 -3.95
CA TRP A 121 11.30 -10.50 -5.34
C TRP A 121 12.64 -11.03 -5.86
N SER A 122 12.73 -11.17 -7.18
CA SER A 122 13.94 -11.65 -7.84
C SER A 122 15.16 -10.75 -7.61
N THR A 123 14.94 -9.49 -7.24
CA THR A 123 15.99 -8.53 -6.89
C THR A 123 16.66 -8.81 -5.54
N GLY A 124 16.12 -9.76 -4.76
CA GLY A 124 16.60 -10.06 -3.40
C GLY A 124 15.91 -9.26 -2.31
N THR A 125 15.01 -8.35 -2.66
CA THR A 125 14.20 -7.61 -1.69
C THR A 125 13.01 -8.45 -1.23
N LYS A 126 12.51 -8.18 -0.03
CA LYS A 126 11.31 -8.84 0.50
C LYS A 126 10.49 -7.89 1.36
N ALA A 127 9.20 -8.18 1.52
CA ALA A 127 8.28 -7.39 2.32
C ALA A 127 7.26 -8.29 3.00
N ALA A 128 6.79 -7.88 4.18
CA ALA A 128 5.69 -8.54 4.87
C ALA A 128 4.37 -7.92 4.42
N MET A 129 3.49 -8.75 3.90
CA MET A 129 2.14 -8.38 3.48
C MET A 129 1.15 -8.89 4.51
N TYR A 130 0.43 -7.99 5.17
CA TYR A 130 -0.55 -8.36 6.20
C TYR A 130 -1.93 -8.50 5.57
N ARG A 131 -2.51 -9.69 5.69
CA ARG A 131 -3.70 -10.11 4.95
C ARG A 131 -4.95 -10.10 5.80
N PHE A 132 -6.01 -9.55 5.23
CA PHE A 132 -7.33 -9.48 5.83
C PHE A 132 -8.39 -9.92 4.84
N GLU A 133 -9.45 -10.54 5.34
CA GLU A 133 -10.58 -10.99 4.52
C GLU A 133 -11.86 -10.36 5.05
N ALA A 134 -12.72 -9.88 4.14
CA ALA A 134 -14.02 -9.32 4.49
C ALA A 134 -14.91 -10.37 5.16
N VAL A 135 -15.51 -10.00 6.27
CA VAL A 135 -16.49 -10.85 6.97
C VAL A 135 -17.78 -10.93 6.17
N ASP A 136 -18.20 -9.81 5.59
CA ASP A 136 -19.39 -9.74 4.72
C ASP A 136 -18.97 -9.64 3.25
N ARG A 137 -19.01 -10.77 2.55
CA ARG A 137 -18.66 -10.85 1.13
C ARG A 137 -19.70 -10.20 0.21
N THR A 138 -20.85 -9.82 0.73
CA THR A 138 -21.94 -9.21 -0.03
C THR A 138 -21.98 -7.70 0.09
N SER A 139 -21.11 -7.10 0.90
CA SER A 139 -21.10 -5.66 1.17
C SER A 139 -20.72 -4.80 -0.04
N GLY A 140 -20.07 -5.37 -1.03
CA GLY A 140 -19.47 -4.65 -2.15
C GLY A 140 -18.05 -4.14 -1.87
N ALA A 141 -17.60 -4.23 -0.62
CA ALA A 141 -16.20 -3.92 -0.29
C ALA A 141 -15.25 -5.01 -0.82
N PRO A 142 -13.98 -4.68 -1.08
CA PRO A 142 -12.99 -5.67 -1.49
C PRO A 142 -12.93 -6.83 -0.49
N ILE A 143 -12.89 -8.07 -0.99
CA ILE A 143 -12.96 -9.26 -0.15
C ILE A 143 -11.60 -9.58 0.45
N TYR A 144 -10.54 -9.54 -0.35
CA TYR A 144 -9.17 -9.87 0.04
C TYR A 144 -8.32 -8.62 -0.01
N ILE A 145 -7.66 -8.27 1.09
CA ILE A 145 -6.79 -7.11 1.16
C ILE A 145 -5.45 -7.45 1.80
N GLU A 146 -4.42 -6.74 1.37
CA GLU A 146 -3.07 -6.81 1.94
C GLU A 146 -2.58 -5.41 2.25
N PHE A 147 -1.96 -5.23 3.43
CA PHE A 147 -1.26 -4.00 3.81
C PHE A 147 0.24 -4.21 3.81
N ASN A 148 0.97 -3.22 3.32
CA ASN A 148 2.41 -3.13 3.44
C ASN A 148 2.80 -1.69 3.83
N ASP A 149 3.51 -1.54 4.92
CA ASP A 149 4.03 -0.26 5.40
C ASP A 149 5.53 -0.33 5.72
N HIS A 150 6.22 -1.32 5.18
CA HIS A 150 7.64 -1.62 5.40
C HIS A 150 8.00 -2.02 6.84
N MET A 151 7.02 -2.17 7.72
CA MET A 151 7.23 -2.59 9.10
C MET A 151 6.88 -4.06 9.29
N ILE A 152 7.59 -4.73 10.19
CA ILE A 152 7.40 -6.15 10.50
C ILE A 152 6.88 -6.38 11.91
N GLU A 153 6.69 -5.33 12.67
CA GLU A 153 6.17 -5.36 14.03
C GLU A 153 5.02 -4.36 14.20
N SER A 154 4.25 -4.50 15.26
CA SER A 154 3.06 -3.68 15.50
C SER A 154 3.43 -2.23 15.76
N ALA A 155 3.03 -1.35 14.87
CA ALA A 155 3.21 0.10 14.98
C ALA A 155 2.22 0.81 14.05
N ALA A 156 1.90 2.06 14.35
CA ALA A 156 1.05 2.88 13.50
C ALA A 156 1.89 3.52 12.40
N PRO A 157 1.60 3.27 11.11
CA PRO A 157 2.33 3.86 10.01
C PRO A 157 1.89 5.31 9.74
N GLU A 158 2.74 6.07 9.07
CA GLU A 158 2.37 7.36 8.50
C GLU A 158 1.78 7.23 7.11
N HIS A 159 2.11 6.16 6.42
CA HIS A 159 1.62 5.80 5.08
C HIS A 159 1.68 4.29 4.91
N PHE A 160 0.94 3.76 3.94
CA PHE A 160 0.96 2.35 3.62
C PHE A 160 0.47 2.09 2.20
N LEU A 161 0.85 0.94 1.68
CA LEU A 161 0.30 0.39 0.46
C LEU A 161 -0.82 -0.59 0.83
N ILE A 162 -1.94 -0.52 0.12
CA ILE A 162 -3.02 -1.50 0.22
C ILE A 162 -3.27 -2.09 -1.16
N ARG A 163 -3.37 -3.41 -1.22
CA ARG A 163 -3.73 -4.14 -2.43
C ARG A 163 -4.99 -4.96 -2.18
N MET A 164 -5.79 -5.14 -3.21
CA MET A 164 -7.13 -5.71 -3.07
C MET A 164 -7.47 -6.63 -4.24
N SER A 165 -8.25 -7.67 -3.94
CA SER A 165 -8.87 -8.53 -4.94
C SER A 165 -10.20 -9.06 -4.43
N ASN A 166 -11.13 -9.30 -5.35
CA ASN A 166 -12.37 -10.00 -5.03
C ASN A 166 -12.30 -11.51 -5.36
N GLU A 167 -11.19 -11.97 -5.91
CA GLU A 167 -11.01 -13.36 -6.33
C GLU A 167 -10.26 -14.19 -5.29
N SER A 168 -9.06 -13.76 -4.93
CA SER A 168 -8.19 -14.48 -3.99
C SER A 168 -7.00 -13.63 -3.58
N PHE A 169 -6.25 -14.07 -2.58
CA PHE A 169 -4.95 -13.49 -2.27
C PHE A 169 -3.92 -13.74 -3.37
N ASP A 170 -3.99 -14.89 -4.03
CA ASP A 170 -3.08 -15.21 -5.13
C ASP A 170 -3.26 -14.26 -6.32
N ALA A 171 -4.47 -13.76 -6.54
CA ALA A 171 -4.74 -12.77 -7.57
C ALA A 171 -4.12 -11.40 -7.26
N ILE A 172 -3.88 -11.10 -5.99
CA ILE A 172 -3.17 -9.88 -5.59
C ILE A 172 -1.68 -9.99 -5.90
N VAL A 173 -1.10 -11.16 -5.63
CA VAL A 173 0.32 -11.43 -5.85
C VAL A 173 0.53 -11.76 -7.32
N ASP A 174 0.71 -10.72 -8.14
CA ASP A 174 1.05 -10.87 -9.55
C ASP A 174 2.58 -10.87 -9.68
N PRO A 175 3.19 -11.96 -10.19
CA PRO A 175 4.64 -12.02 -10.38
C PRO A 175 5.19 -10.95 -11.34
N GLU A 176 4.36 -10.40 -12.22
CA GLU A 176 4.72 -9.33 -13.14
C GLU A 176 4.60 -7.95 -12.49
N ASN A 177 3.80 -7.80 -11.45
CA ASN A 177 3.70 -6.59 -10.64
C ASN A 177 4.64 -6.67 -9.46
N SER A 178 5.89 -6.44 -9.71
CA SER A 178 6.94 -6.46 -8.68
C SER A 178 7.00 -5.15 -7.90
N TRP A 179 5.91 -4.76 -7.29
CA TRP A 179 5.92 -3.53 -6.53
C TRP A 179 5.70 -3.72 -5.07
#